data_c0d295bc08e4afb9888c0959c9ec86d7
#
_entry.id   c0d295bc08e4afb9888c0959c9ec86d7
#
_cell.length_a   1.000
_cell.length_b   1.000
_cell.length_c   1.000
_cell.angle_alpha   90.00
_cell.angle_beta   90.00
_cell.angle_gamma   90.00
#
_symmetry.space_group_name_H-M   'P 1'
#
loop_
_entity.id
_entity.type
_entity.pdbx_description
1 polymer ?
#
loop_
_entity_poly.entity_id
_entity_poly.type
_entity_poly.pdbx_seq_one_letter_code
_entity_poly.pdbx_strand_id
1 'polypeptide(L)'
;MSKQHISQDGASIWFISRRQMLQRLSLMAAASGLPFIEVEAAQHQGAALAQGEATTANAQGYGTDPVLVTPVREPWPRTLNSVQLELLGALTDILLPAEKDNPAATALEVPGIIDHWISAPYPAQQEHRHIILAGLQWVDLQAQLRFNQAFLQTDLGQRLEIIDDLASPDATTPAELRGPIIFFNTLRRLTAGAYYSSPHGAKELGYLGNVPIAGDYPGPSDEAMAHLHKQLDILGLSL
;
A
#
# COMPACT_ATOMS: atom_id res chain seq x y z
N MET A 1 48.43 22.98 -24.60
CA MET A 1 47.62 23.20 -23.38
C MET A 1 46.27 22.50 -23.57
N SER A 2 46.24 21.22 -23.19
CA SER A 2 45.04 20.39 -23.31
C SER A 2 44.21 20.51 -22.03
N LYS A 3 42.98 20.96 -22.15
CA LYS A 3 42.02 20.92 -21.07
C LYS A 3 41.40 19.53 -20.98
N GLN A 4 41.68 18.82 -19.90
CA GLN A 4 41.02 17.59 -19.54
C GLN A 4 39.59 17.87 -19.16
N HIS A 5 38.65 17.26 -19.88
CA HIS A 5 37.25 17.18 -19.55
C HIS A 5 37.10 16.10 -18.47
N ILE A 6 36.76 16.51 -17.26
CA ILE A 6 36.37 15.60 -16.19
C ILE A 6 34.87 15.26 -16.45
N SER A 7 34.64 14.00 -16.83
CA SER A 7 33.30 13.41 -16.89
C SER A 7 32.80 13.24 -15.47
N GLN A 8 31.74 13.97 -15.12
CA GLN A 8 30.93 13.72 -13.90
C GLN A 8 29.84 12.71 -14.26
N ASP A 9 30.13 11.43 -14.20
CA ASP A 9 29.12 10.39 -14.11
C ASP A 9 28.61 10.33 -12.65
N GLY A 10 27.76 11.30 -12.33
CA GLY A 10 26.96 11.28 -11.12
C GLY A 10 25.85 10.26 -11.28
N ALA A 11 25.84 9.25 -10.41
CA ALA A 11 24.75 8.30 -10.29
C ALA A 11 23.41 9.06 -10.19
N SER A 12 22.58 8.91 -11.20
CA SER A 12 21.23 9.48 -11.22
C SER A 12 20.39 8.72 -10.22
N ILE A 13 20.23 9.28 -9.02
CA ILE A 13 19.26 8.79 -8.05
C ILE A 13 17.88 9.00 -8.68
N TRP A 14 17.25 7.90 -9.13
CA TRP A 14 15.93 7.92 -9.72
C TRP A 14 14.89 8.09 -8.62
N PHE A 15 14.58 9.32 -8.26
CA PHE A 15 13.37 9.61 -7.51
C PHE A 15 12.18 9.29 -8.41
N ILE A 16 11.61 8.10 -8.22
CA ILE A 16 10.37 7.73 -8.91
C ILE A 16 9.26 8.57 -8.29
N SER A 17 8.67 9.50 -9.04
CA SER A 17 7.53 10.28 -8.56
C SER A 17 6.35 9.34 -8.27
N ARG A 18 5.47 9.73 -7.34
CA ARG A 18 4.23 8.98 -7.01
C ARG A 18 3.45 8.60 -8.26
N ARG A 19 3.36 9.50 -9.23
CA ARG A 19 2.68 9.26 -10.51
C ARG A 19 3.35 8.15 -11.32
N GLN A 20 4.66 8.09 -11.35
CA GLN A 20 5.41 7.01 -12.03
C GLN A 20 5.26 5.68 -11.29
N MET A 21 5.17 5.69 -9.97
CA MET A 21 4.92 4.50 -9.16
C MET A 21 3.52 3.94 -9.45
N LEU A 22 2.49 4.78 -9.49
CA LEU A 22 1.12 4.38 -9.85
C LEU A 22 1.02 3.87 -11.31
N GLN A 23 1.71 4.51 -12.25
CA GLN A 23 1.76 4.05 -13.65
C GLN A 23 2.46 2.69 -13.80
N ARG A 24 3.51 2.43 -13.03
CA ARG A 24 4.20 1.12 -13.03
C ARG A 24 3.37 0.03 -12.36
N LEU A 25 2.56 0.36 -11.36
CA LEU A 25 1.59 -0.57 -10.76
C LEU A 25 0.55 -1.05 -11.77
N SER A 26 0.04 -0.16 -12.63
CA SER A 26 -0.93 -0.52 -13.67
C SER A 26 -0.30 -1.34 -14.81
N LEU A 27 0.96 -1.09 -15.16
CA LEU A 27 1.66 -1.87 -16.21
C LEU A 27 2.02 -3.29 -15.73
N MET A 28 2.37 -3.48 -14.47
CA MET A 28 2.71 -4.81 -13.94
C MET A 28 1.48 -5.73 -13.81
N ALA A 29 0.30 -5.17 -13.58
CA ALA A 29 -0.95 -5.93 -13.60
C ALA A 29 -1.28 -6.48 -15.01
N ALA A 30 -0.85 -5.79 -16.06
CA ALA A 30 -1.07 -6.21 -17.44
C ALA A 30 0.01 -7.18 -17.99
N ALA A 31 1.22 -7.17 -17.41
CA ALA A 31 2.35 -7.98 -17.86
C ALA A 31 2.47 -9.35 -17.17
N SER A 32 1.83 -9.54 -16.02
CA SER A 32 1.75 -10.83 -15.37
C SER A 32 0.64 -11.64 -16.03
N GLY A 33 0.95 -12.41 -17.07
CA GLY A 33 0.06 -13.41 -17.68
C GLY A 33 -0.28 -14.57 -16.72
N LEU A 34 -0.52 -14.28 -15.46
CA LEU A 34 -1.04 -15.20 -14.49
C LEU A 34 -2.54 -15.34 -14.77
N PRO A 35 -3.05 -16.58 -14.91
CA PRO A 35 -4.47 -16.79 -15.02
C PRO A 35 -5.14 -16.15 -13.80
N PHE A 36 -6.18 -15.35 -14.05
CA PHE A 36 -7.08 -14.95 -12.98
C PHE A 36 -7.59 -16.25 -12.35
N ILE A 37 -7.15 -16.54 -11.14
CA ILE A 37 -7.81 -17.53 -10.33
C ILE A 37 -9.16 -16.89 -10.02
N GLU A 38 -10.20 -17.35 -10.70
CA GLU A 38 -11.56 -17.13 -10.27
C GLU A 38 -11.62 -17.64 -8.83
N VAL A 39 -11.63 -16.72 -7.90
CA VAL A 39 -11.98 -17.03 -6.52
C VAL A 39 -13.48 -17.33 -6.59
N GLU A 40 -13.78 -18.61 -6.80
CA GLU A 40 -15.10 -19.14 -6.52
C GLU A 40 -15.49 -18.63 -5.14
N ALA A 41 -16.56 -17.83 -5.10
CA ALA A 41 -17.13 -17.36 -3.86
C ALA A 41 -17.53 -18.61 -3.07
N ALA A 42 -16.61 -19.10 -2.24
CA ALA A 42 -16.89 -20.15 -1.28
C ALA A 42 -18.05 -19.63 -0.45
N GLN A 43 -19.21 -20.22 -0.68
CA GLN A 43 -20.39 -20.06 0.16
C GLN A 43 -19.93 -20.43 1.57
N HIS A 44 -19.65 -19.42 2.39
CA HIS A 44 -19.46 -19.61 3.82
C HIS A 44 -20.78 -20.10 4.38
N GLN A 45 -20.93 -21.43 4.45
CA GLN A 45 -21.85 -22.03 5.39
C GLN A 45 -21.42 -21.53 6.77
N GLY A 46 -22.25 -20.66 7.34
CA GLY A 46 -22.01 -20.08 8.64
C GLY A 46 -21.79 -21.16 9.68
N ALA A 47 -20.54 -21.28 10.14
CA ALA A 47 -20.27 -21.90 11.41
C ALA A 47 -21.03 -21.09 12.46
N ALA A 48 -21.97 -21.71 13.13
CA ALA A 48 -22.69 -21.14 14.24
C ALA A 48 -21.68 -20.65 15.27
N LEU A 49 -21.45 -19.33 15.29
CA LEU A 49 -20.71 -18.67 16.36
C LEU A 49 -21.51 -18.92 17.65
N ALA A 50 -20.83 -19.51 18.62
CA ALA A 50 -21.37 -19.70 19.95
C ALA A 50 -22.04 -18.39 20.41
N GLN A 51 -23.31 -18.46 20.77
CA GLN A 51 -24.08 -17.37 21.33
C GLN A 51 -23.47 -17.01 22.69
N GLY A 52 -22.47 -16.09 22.68
CA GLY A 52 -22.14 -15.32 23.87
C GLY A 52 -23.32 -14.37 24.13
N GLU A 53 -23.83 -14.38 25.35
CA GLU A 53 -24.93 -13.54 25.80
C GLU A 53 -24.70 -12.08 25.37
N ALA A 54 -25.50 -11.63 24.40
CA ALA A 54 -25.52 -10.25 23.97
C ALA A 54 -26.15 -9.42 25.12
N THR A 55 -25.31 -8.71 25.85
CA THR A 55 -25.76 -7.61 26.69
C THR A 55 -26.40 -6.60 25.75
N THR A 56 -27.73 -6.53 25.77
CA THR A 56 -28.53 -5.58 25.00
C THR A 56 -28.29 -4.17 25.55
N ALA A 57 -27.17 -3.57 25.22
CA ALA A 57 -27.04 -2.13 25.28
C ALA A 57 -27.85 -1.57 24.10
N ASN A 58 -28.81 -0.70 24.42
CA ASN A 58 -29.73 -0.06 23.49
C ASN A 58 -28.95 0.90 22.56
N ALA A 59 -28.17 0.36 21.63
CA ALA A 59 -27.46 1.12 20.62
C ALA A 59 -28.41 1.35 19.45
N GLN A 60 -28.84 2.59 19.25
CA GLN A 60 -29.53 3.00 18.05
C GLN A 60 -28.56 2.93 16.87
N GLY A 61 -28.53 1.79 16.19
CA GLY A 61 -27.78 1.61 14.95
C GLY A 61 -28.58 2.07 13.73
N TYR A 62 -27.88 2.29 12.63
CA TYR A 62 -28.51 2.55 11.35
C TYR A 62 -28.93 1.21 10.74
N GLY A 63 -30.23 1.01 10.54
CA GLY A 63 -30.80 -0.27 10.12
C GLY A 63 -30.69 -1.35 11.20
N THR A 64 -30.21 -2.53 10.83
CA THR A 64 -30.06 -3.68 11.74
C THR A 64 -28.63 -3.82 12.32
N ASP A 65 -27.71 -2.92 11.96
CA ASP A 65 -26.33 -2.96 12.46
C ASP A 65 -26.11 -1.90 13.55
N PRO A 66 -26.08 -2.30 14.84
CA PRO A 66 -25.88 -1.38 15.95
C PRO A 66 -24.50 -0.75 16.00
N VAL A 67 -23.53 -1.28 15.23
CA VAL A 67 -22.11 -0.87 15.29
C VAL A 67 -21.81 0.31 14.38
N LEU A 68 -22.66 0.61 13.38
CA LEU A 68 -22.42 1.71 12.44
C LEU A 68 -22.46 3.12 13.07
N VAL A 69 -23.02 3.28 14.25
CA VAL A 69 -23.20 4.57 14.91
C VAL A 69 -22.24 4.82 16.08
N THR A 70 -21.69 3.77 16.64
CA THR A 70 -20.71 3.89 17.72
C THR A 70 -19.33 3.60 17.16
N PRO A 71 -18.39 4.58 17.14
CA PRO A 71 -17.03 4.27 16.76
C PRO A 71 -16.51 3.20 17.72
N VAL A 72 -16.24 2.03 17.17
CA VAL A 72 -15.69 0.91 17.94
C VAL A 72 -14.33 1.38 18.44
N ARG A 73 -14.21 1.60 19.74
CA ARG A 73 -12.91 1.70 20.39
C ARG A 73 -12.14 0.43 20.01
N GLU A 74 -10.87 0.58 19.68
CA GLU A 74 -9.96 -0.47 19.23
C GLU A 74 -10.38 -1.87 19.73
N PRO A 75 -10.95 -2.72 18.86
CA PRO A 75 -11.56 -3.98 19.30
C PRO A 75 -10.55 -5.03 19.71
N TRP A 76 -9.26 -4.78 19.45
CA TRP A 76 -8.13 -5.68 19.74
C TRP A 76 -6.85 -4.90 20.11
N PRO A 77 -5.95 -5.54 20.89
CA PRO A 77 -4.68 -4.92 21.24
C PRO A 77 -3.78 -4.76 20.01
N ARG A 78 -3.01 -3.68 19.99
CA ARG A 78 -2.03 -3.41 18.94
C ARG A 78 -0.88 -4.41 18.95
N THR A 79 -0.38 -4.76 17.78
CA THR A 79 0.67 -5.76 17.60
C THR A 79 2.07 -5.17 17.71
N LEU A 80 2.28 -3.99 17.11
CA LEU A 80 3.60 -3.39 17.03
C LEU A 80 3.96 -2.65 18.32
N ASN A 81 5.21 -2.82 18.78
CA ASN A 81 5.78 -1.96 19.81
C ASN A 81 6.20 -0.60 19.20
N SER A 82 6.59 0.35 20.05
CA SER A 82 6.95 1.71 19.62
C SER A 82 8.08 1.74 18.58
N VAL A 83 9.12 0.92 18.74
CA VAL A 83 10.26 0.86 17.82
C VAL A 83 9.85 0.27 16.48
N GLN A 84 9.04 -0.79 16.48
CA GLN A 84 8.51 -1.38 15.25
C GLN A 84 7.57 -0.41 14.51
N LEU A 85 6.76 0.34 15.24
CA LEU A 85 5.87 1.34 14.65
C LEU A 85 6.65 2.51 14.02
N GLU A 86 7.72 2.97 14.68
CA GLU A 86 8.62 3.99 14.15
C GLU A 86 9.35 3.49 12.89
N LEU A 87 9.85 2.25 12.90
CA LEU A 87 10.48 1.62 11.75
C LEU A 87 9.49 1.46 10.57
N LEU A 88 8.27 1.04 10.86
CA LEU A 88 7.19 0.99 9.88
C LEU A 88 6.92 2.40 9.30
N GLY A 89 6.92 3.42 10.15
CA GLY A 89 6.78 4.82 9.75
C GLY A 89 7.85 5.25 8.76
N ALA A 90 9.12 4.98 9.07
CA ALA A 90 10.22 5.30 8.17
C ALA A 90 10.10 4.60 6.80
N LEU A 91 9.64 3.36 6.79
CA LEU A 91 9.42 2.60 5.54
C LEU A 91 8.23 3.14 4.74
N THR A 92 7.12 3.50 5.40
CA THR A 92 5.95 4.07 4.72
C THR A 92 6.25 5.45 4.13
N ASP A 93 7.10 6.26 4.78
CA ASP A 93 7.54 7.56 4.25
C ASP A 93 8.52 7.44 3.08
N ILE A 94 9.30 6.35 3.01
CA ILE A 94 10.10 6.02 1.82
C ILE A 94 9.17 5.70 0.64
N LEU A 95 8.08 4.99 0.88
CA LEU A 95 7.12 4.61 -0.16
C LEU A 95 6.26 5.79 -0.64
N LEU A 96 5.81 6.63 0.30
CA LEU A 96 4.98 7.81 0.04
C LEU A 96 5.53 9.01 0.83
N PRO A 97 6.61 9.64 0.32
CA PRO A 97 7.22 10.80 0.95
C PRO A 97 6.35 12.05 0.80
N ALA A 98 6.61 13.09 1.57
CA ALA A 98 5.98 14.39 1.35
C ALA A 98 6.39 14.99 0.01
N GLU A 99 5.44 15.45 -0.78
CA GLU A 99 5.64 16.15 -2.05
C GLU A 99 4.69 17.33 -2.17
N LYS A 100 5.22 18.55 -2.34
CA LYS A 100 4.41 19.78 -2.49
C LYS A 100 3.24 19.84 -1.49
N ASP A 101 2.02 19.63 -2.01
CA ASP A 101 0.77 19.71 -1.26
C ASP A 101 0.37 18.35 -0.63
N ASN A 102 1.13 17.30 -0.92
CA ASN A 102 0.85 15.95 -0.46
C ASN A 102 1.72 15.59 0.75
N PRO A 103 1.13 15.30 1.92
CA PRO A 103 1.87 14.93 3.11
C PRO A 103 2.51 13.54 2.98
N ALA A 104 3.52 13.27 3.80
CA ALA A 104 4.09 11.92 3.93
C ALA A 104 3.05 10.95 4.53
N ALA A 105 3.29 9.65 4.38
CA ALA A 105 2.42 8.61 4.89
C ALA A 105 2.22 8.70 6.42
N THR A 106 3.28 9.02 7.17
CA THR A 106 3.21 9.19 8.63
C THR A 106 2.31 10.34 9.04
N ALA A 107 2.25 11.42 8.26
CA ALA A 107 1.37 12.57 8.54
C ALA A 107 -0.12 12.25 8.40
N LEU A 108 -0.47 11.15 7.73
CA LEU A 108 -1.82 10.61 7.60
C LEU A 108 -2.05 9.37 8.47
N GLU A 109 -1.20 9.15 9.47
CA GLU A 109 -1.27 8.03 10.42
C GLU A 109 -1.26 6.64 9.78
N VAL A 110 -0.75 6.52 8.55
CA VAL A 110 -0.69 5.26 7.79
C VAL A 110 -0.05 4.11 8.58
N PRO A 111 1.06 4.30 9.32
CA PRO A 111 1.63 3.22 10.15
C PRO A 111 0.66 2.71 11.21
N GLY A 112 -0.09 3.60 11.85
CA GLY A 112 -1.11 3.24 12.84
C GLY A 112 -2.28 2.47 12.23
N ILE A 113 -2.70 2.81 11.00
CA ILE A 113 -3.73 2.10 10.26
C ILE A 113 -3.25 0.68 9.90
N ILE A 114 -2.00 0.55 9.44
CA ILE A 114 -1.40 -0.76 9.13
C ILE A 114 -1.30 -1.62 10.38
N ASP A 115 -0.84 -1.05 11.52
CA ASP A 115 -0.78 -1.78 12.78
C ASP A 115 -2.17 -2.23 13.23
N HIS A 116 -3.18 -1.37 13.11
CA HIS A 116 -4.57 -1.77 13.39
C HIS A 116 -5.02 -2.93 12.49
N TRP A 117 -4.73 -2.87 11.20
CA TRP A 117 -5.05 -3.92 10.24
C TRP A 117 -4.42 -5.26 10.61
N ILE A 118 -3.09 -5.30 10.84
CA ILE A 118 -2.38 -6.54 11.16
C ILE A 118 -2.67 -7.07 12.57
N SER A 119 -3.30 -6.25 13.42
CA SER A 119 -3.71 -6.65 14.77
C SER A 119 -5.03 -7.38 14.80
N ALA A 120 -5.83 -7.28 13.75
CA ALA A 120 -7.14 -7.91 13.65
C ALA A 120 -7.04 -9.46 13.66
N PRO A 121 -8.02 -10.16 14.28
CA PRO A 121 -7.96 -11.62 14.48
C PRO A 121 -8.45 -12.42 13.27
N TYR A 122 -8.52 -11.83 12.06
CA TYR A 122 -8.98 -12.52 10.88
C TYR A 122 -7.83 -13.18 10.10
N PRO A 123 -8.08 -14.26 9.34
CA PRO A 123 -7.02 -15.03 8.68
C PRO A 123 -6.08 -14.21 7.79
N ALA A 124 -6.63 -13.37 6.92
CA ALA A 124 -5.82 -12.54 6.02
C ALA A 124 -4.95 -11.51 6.78
N GLN A 125 -5.48 -10.91 7.84
CA GLN A 125 -4.75 -9.97 8.67
C GLN A 125 -3.66 -10.67 9.49
N GLN A 126 -3.91 -11.87 9.97
CA GLN A 126 -2.90 -12.68 10.66
C GLN A 126 -1.76 -13.08 9.72
N GLU A 127 -2.06 -13.43 8.48
CA GLU A 127 -1.02 -13.68 7.46
C GLU A 127 -0.17 -12.42 7.22
N HIS A 128 -0.80 -11.26 7.01
CA HIS A 128 -0.09 -10.00 6.86
C HIS A 128 0.75 -9.66 8.10
N ARG A 129 0.27 -9.97 9.31
CA ARG A 129 1.02 -9.79 10.57
C ARG A 129 2.36 -10.51 10.54
N HIS A 130 2.35 -11.80 10.18
CA HIS A 130 3.58 -12.58 10.10
C HIS A 130 4.55 -12.01 9.07
N ILE A 131 4.04 -11.62 7.90
CA ILE A 131 4.84 -11.03 6.83
C ILE A 131 5.46 -9.69 7.28
N ILE A 132 4.66 -8.80 7.88
CA ILE A 132 5.14 -7.48 8.32
C ILE A 132 6.17 -7.63 9.45
N LEU A 133 5.90 -8.43 10.48
CA LEU A 133 6.84 -8.63 11.59
C LEU A 133 8.17 -9.21 11.12
N ALA A 134 8.14 -10.24 10.27
CA ALA A 134 9.35 -10.84 9.70
C ALA A 134 10.12 -9.84 8.83
N GLY A 135 9.42 -9.03 8.03
CA GLY A 135 10.02 -8.02 7.18
C GLY A 135 10.68 -6.88 7.96
N LEU A 136 10.05 -6.38 9.02
CA LEU A 136 10.65 -5.36 9.89
C LEU A 136 11.95 -5.88 10.54
N GLN A 137 11.97 -7.13 11.00
CA GLN A 137 13.18 -7.75 11.54
C GLN A 137 14.27 -7.90 10.47
N TRP A 138 13.91 -8.30 9.25
CA TRP A 138 14.85 -8.46 8.15
C TRP A 138 15.50 -7.12 7.77
N VAL A 139 14.72 -6.05 7.66
CA VAL A 139 15.22 -4.71 7.33
C VAL A 139 16.23 -4.21 8.37
N ASP A 140 15.92 -4.36 9.65
CA ASP A 140 16.82 -3.96 10.72
C ASP A 140 18.11 -4.81 10.75
N LEU A 141 17.98 -6.12 10.50
CA LEU A 141 19.13 -7.02 10.35
C LEU A 141 20.02 -6.61 9.17
N GLN A 142 19.45 -6.24 8.02
CA GLN A 142 20.23 -5.76 6.87
C GLN A 142 21.01 -4.47 7.20
N ALA A 143 20.39 -3.55 7.92
CA ALA A 143 21.06 -2.33 8.37
C ALA A 143 22.23 -2.63 9.31
N GLN A 144 22.05 -3.57 10.24
CA GLN A 144 23.13 -4.03 11.12
C GLN A 144 24.28 -4.69 10.34
N LEU A 145 23.96 -5.56 9.37
CA LEU A 145 24.97 -6.30 8.60
C LEU A 145 25.76 -5.39 7.66
N ARG A 146 25.10 -4.40 7.02
CA ARG A 146 25.75 -3.54 6.01
C ARG A 146 26.41 -2.32 6.63
N PHE A 147 25.80 -1.72 7.64
CA PHE A 147 26.18 -0.42 8.18
C PHE A 147 26.54 -0.43 9.67
N ASN A 148 26.42 -1.59 10.33
CA ASN A 148 26.65 -1.73 11.77
C ASN A 148 25.81 -0.77 12.64
N GLN A 149 24.57 -0.48 12.19
CA GLN A 149 23.61 0.43 12.81
C GLN A 149 22.20 -0.16 12.70
N ALA A 150 21.30 0.19 13.64
CA ALA A 150 19.89 -0.08 13.49
C ALA A 150 19.32 0.72 12.28
N PHE A 151 18.30 0.21 11.60
CA PHE A 151 17.72 0.87 10.43
C PHE A 151 17.29 2.32 10.70
N LEU A 152 16.72 2.58 11.86
CA LEU A 152 16.32 3.94 12.27
C LEU A 152 17.50 4.92 12.44
N GLN A 153 18.70 4.41 12.65
CA GLN A 153 19.92 5.20 12.81
C GLN A 153 20.66 5.43 11.48
N THR A 154 20.30 4.71 10.42
CA THR A 154 20.88 4.88 9.09
C THR A 154 20.35 6.14 8.41
N ASP A 155 21.15 6.71 7.51
CA ASP A 155 20.70 7.81 6.64
C ASP A 155 19.76 7.32 5.53
N LEU A 156 19.16 8.27 4.80
CA LEU A 156 18.21 7.95 3.75
C LEU A 156 18.84 7.14 2.61
N GLY A 157 20.09 7.43 2.24
CA GLY A 157 20.81 6.71 1.18
C GLY A 157 20.99 5.23 1.55
N GLN A 158 21.43 4.97 2.77
CA GLN A 158 21.60 3.62 3.32
C GLN A 158 20.26 2.86 3.40
N ARG A 159 19.17 3.54 3.77
CA ARG A 159 17.82 2.96 3.78
C ARG A 159 17.37 2.58 2.38
N LEU A 160 17.57 3.46 1.41
CA LEU A 160 17.21 3.21 0.01
C LEU A 160 18.01 2.04 -0.56
N GLU A 161 19.30 1.91 -0.24
CA GLU A 161 20.14 0.78 -0.67
C GLU A 161 19.56 -0.57 -0.21
N ILE A 162 19.01 -0.65 1.02
CA ILE A 162 18.36 -1.88 1.50
C ILE A 162 17.04 -2.14 0.75
N ILE A 163 16.27 -1.08 0.50
CA ILE A 163 14.93 -1.21 -0.08
C ILE A 163 14.98 -1.46 -1.60
N ASP A 164 15.99 -0.94 -2.29
CA ASP A 164 16.18 -1.13 -3.73
C ASP A 164 16.34 -2.60 -4.11
N ASP A 165 16.98 -3.42 -3.25
CA ASP A 165 17.09 -4.87 -3.44
C ASP A 165 15.73 -5.57 -3.54
N LEU A 166 14.68 -4.97 -2.97
CA LEU A 166 13.32 -5.52 -2.91
C LEU A 166 12.38 -4.92 -3.95
N ALA A 167 12.69 -3.71 -4.41
CA ALA A 167 11.78 -2.91 -5.22
C ALA A 167 11.64 -3.39 -6.66
N SER A 168 12.70 -3.98 -7.22
CA SER A 168 12.78 -4.35 -8.64
C SER A 168 13.40 -5.73 -8.84
N PRO A 169 12.76 -6.82 -8.35
CA PRO A 169 13.29 -8.17 -8.54
C PRO A 169 13.30 -8.55 -10.02
N ASP A 170 14.34 -9.26 -10.43
CA ASP A 170 14.50 -9.79 -11.78
C ASP A 170 14.84 -11.30 -11.76
N ALA A 171 15.18 -11.86 -12.94
CA ALA A 171 15.53 -13.28 -13.08
C ALA A 171 16.82 -13.68 -12.33
N THR A 172 17.66 -12.73 -11.94
CA THR A 172 18.91 -12.96 -11.22
C THR A 172 18.77 -12.78 -9.71
N THR A 173 17.60 -12.35 -9.25
CA THR A 173 17.31 -12.08 -7.85
C THR A 173 17.50 -13.36 -7.01
N PRO A 174 18.34 -13.33 -5.95
CA PRO A 174 18.60 -14.49 -5.10
C PRO A 174 17.33 -15.02 -4.44
N ALA A 175 17.25 -16.34 -4.31
CA ALA A 175 16.06 -17.00 -3.71
C ALA A 175 15.82 -16.58 -2.25
N GLU A 176 16.87 -16.19 -1.54
CA GLU A 176 16.83 -15.71 -0.15
C GLU A 176 16.03 -14.41 0.00
N LEU A 177 15.94 -13.61 -1.07
CA LEU A 177 15.16 -12.36 -1.07
C LEU A 177 13.67 -12.58 -1.30
N ARG A 178 13.22 -13.81 -1.62
CA ARG A 178 11.80 -14.09 -1.89
C ARG A 178 10.87 -13.65 -0.74
N GLY A 179 11.21 -13.99 0.49
CA GLY A 179 10.45 -13.59 1.67
C GLY A 179 10.43 -12.05 1.87
N PRO A 180 11.58 -11.39 1.89
CA PRO A 180 11.67 -9.93 1.93
C PRO A 180 10.92 -9.22 0.80
N ILE A 181 10.91 -9.75 -0.42
CA ILE A 181 10.15 -9.20 -1.55
C ILE A 181 8.63 -9.33 -1.31
N ILE A 182 8.17 -10.45 -0.76
CA ILE A 182 6.76 -10.62 -0.35
C ILE A 182 6.39 -9.57 0.70
N PHE A 183 7.25 -9.35 1.70
CA PHE A 183 7.08 -8.29 2.68
C PHE A 183 6.97 -6.91 2.02
N PHE A 184 7.92 -6.54 1.17
CA PHE A 184 7.92 -5.23 0.50
C PHE A 184 6.64 -5.01 -0.32
N ASN A 185 6.22 -6.00 -1.10
CA ASN A 185 4.99 -5.93 -1.88
C ASN A 185 3.73 -5.82 -1.00
N THR A 186 3.70 -6.52 0.13
CA THR A 186 2.61 -6.44 1.10
C THR A 186 2.58 -5.07 1.76
N LEU A 187 3.73 -4.58 2.23
CA LEU A 187 3.87 -3.26 2.82
C LEU A 187 3.42 -2.17 1.84
N ARG A 188 3.88 -2.21 0.58
CA ARG A 188 3.50 -1.25 -0.45
C ARG A 188 2.00 -1.22 -0.68
N ARG A 189 1.33 -2.38 -0.77
CA ARG A 189 -0.13 -2.47 -0.92
C ARG A 189 -0.87 -1.88 0.28
N LEU A 190 -0.44 -2.23 1.50
CA LEU A 190 -1.07 -1.72 2.72
C LEU A 190 -0.87 -0.22 2.87
N THR A 191 0.34 0.28 2.57
CA THR A 191 0.65 1.72 2.60
C THR A 191 -0.22 2.50 1.61
N ALA A 192 -0.28 2.07 0.35
CA ALA A 192 -1.11 2.71 -0.65
C ALA A 192 -2.61 2.62 -0.29
N GLY A 193 -3.08 1.46 0.16
CA GLY A 193 -4.46 1.28 0.60
C GLY A 193 -4.84 2.21 1.75
N ALA A 194 -4.01 2.30 2.79
CA ALA A 194 -4.26 3.17 3.93
C ALA A 194 -4.21 4.65 3.54
N TYR A 195 -3.19 5.06 2.77
CA TYR A 195 -3.00 6.44 2.35
C TYR A 195 -4.16 6.94 1.49
N TYR A 196 -4.49 6.22 0.43
CA TYR A 196 -5.50 6.64 -0.54
C TYR A 196 -6.94 6.38 -0.07
N SER A 197 -7.14 5.68 1.04
CA SER A 197 -8.42 5.62 1.75
C SER A 197 -8.63 6.82 2.70
N SER A 198 -7.61 7.63 2.94
CA SER A 198 -7.75 8.86 3.71
C SER A 198 -8.49 9.96 2.91
N PRO A 199 -9.11 10.94 3.58
CA PRO A 199 -9.74 12.07 2.88
C PRO A 199 -8.76 12.85 1.97
N HIS A 200 -7.50 12.96 2.39
CA HIS A 200 -6.47 13.62 1.60
C HIS A 200 -6.10 12.78 0.36
N GLY A 201 -5.79 11.50 0.55
CA GLY A 201 -5.43 10.60 -0.55
C GLY A 201 -6.58 10.41 -1.55
N ALA A 202 -7.82 10.32 -1.09
CA ALA A 202 -8.99 10.28 -1.96
C ALA A 202 -9.09 11.54 -2.84
N LYS A 203 -8.83 12.72 -2.26
CA LYS A 203 -8.80 13.99 -3.01
C LYS A 203 -7.65 14.02 -4.02
N GLU A 204 -6.46 13.55 -3.66
CA GLU A 204 -5.29 13.45 -4.55
C GLU A 204 -5.59 12.57 -5.77
N LEU A 205 -6.32 11.47 -5.59
CA LEU A 205 -6.79 10.61 -6.68
C LEU A 205 -7.90 11.23 -7.53
N GLY A 206 -8.51 12.33 -7.09
CA GLY A 206 -9.71 12.88 -7.71
C GLY A 206 -10.95 12.00 -7.52
N TYR A 207 -10.97 11.15 -6.47
CA TYR A 207 -12.11 10.29 -6.18
C TYR A 207 -13.30 11.11 -5.69
N LEU A 208 -14.38 11.13 -6.47
CA LEU A 208 -15.58 11.92 -6.18
C LEU A 208 -16.58 11.20 -5.25
N GLY A 209 -16.31 9.94 -4.91
CA GLY A 209 -17.23 9.11 -4.14
C GLY A 209 -18.39 8.57 -4.98
N ASN A 210 -19.25 7.80 -4.33
CA ASN A 210 -20.49 7.30 -4.93
C ASN A 210 -21.60 8.34 -4.68
N VAL A 211 -21.59 9.41 -5.48
CA VAL A 211 -22.66 10.40 -5.43
C VAL A 211 -23.84 9.88 -6.26
N PRO A 212 -25.04 9.72 -5.71
CA PRO A 212 -26.20 9.33 -6.50
C PRO A 212 -26.52 10.43 -7.52
N ILE A 213 -26.63 10.05 -8.78
CA ILE A 213 -27.01 10.94 -9.87
C ILE A 213 -28.53 10.88 -9.96
N ALA A 214 -29.20 12.04 -9.79
CA ALA A 214 -30.63 12.13 -9.97
C ALA A 214 -30.94 12.18 -11.48
N GLY A 215 -31.82 11.29 -11.94
CA GLY A 215 -32.22 11.18 -13.35
C GLY A 215 -31.39 10.15 -14.12
N ASP A 216 -31.45 10.27 -15.44
CA ASP A 216 -30.73 9.37 -16.34
C ASP A 216 -29.21 9.63 -16.27
N TYR A 217 -28.43 8.57 -16.41
CA TYR A 217 -26.97 8.69 -16.46
C TYR A 217 -26.55 9.54 -17.68
N PRO A 218 -25.81 10.64 -17.49
CA PRO A 218 -25.48 11.58 -18.57
C PRO A 218 -24.48 11.00 -19.61
N GLY A 219 -23.99 9.79 -19.38
CA GLY A 219 -22.91 9.21 -20.18
C GLY A 219 -21.51 9.67 -19.77
N PRO A 220 -20.48 9.14 -20.43
CA PRO A 220 -19.11 9.60 -20.23
C PRO A 220 -18.92 11.02 -20.78
N SER A 221 -17.98 11.78 -20.20
CA SER A 221 -17.64 13.11 -20.69
C SER A 221 -16.98 13.04 -22.08
N ASP A 222 -17.07 14.15 -22.82
CA ASP A 222 -16.42 14.26 -24.15
C ASP A 222 -14.90 14.00 -24.07
N GLU A 223 -14.26 14.44 -22.98
CA GLU A 223 -12.83 14.19 -22.72
C GLU A 223 -12.55 12.69 -22.53
N ALA A 224 -13.38 11.99 -21.77
CA ALA A 224 -13.27 10.54 -21.57
C ALA A 224 -13.46 9.79 -22.87
N MET A 225 -14.44 10.19 -23.70
CA MET A 225 -14.67 9.62 -25.02
C MET A 225 -13.53 9.87 -25.98
N ALA A 226 -12.97 11.08 -26.01
CA ALA A 226 -11.80 11.40 -26.83
C ALA A 226 -10.58 10.56 -26.43
N HIS A 227 -10.38 10.36 -25.12
CA HIS A 227 -9.31 9.48 -24.62
C HIS A 227 -9.54 8.02 -25.05
N LEU A 228 -10.76 7.52 -24.93
CA LEU A 228 -11.13 6.16 -25.35
C LEU A 228 -10.87 5.95 -26.84
N HIS A 229 -11.35 6.85 -27.70
CA HIS A 229 -11.13 6.78 -29.15
C HIS A 229 -9.63 6.72 -29.48
N LYS A 230 -8.82 7.60 -28.85
CA LYS A 230 -7.37 7.57 -29.03
C LYS A 230 -6.73 6.23 -28.65
N GLN A 231 -7.21 5.57 -27.59
CA GLN A 231 -6.69 4.27 -27.19
C GLN A 231 -7.14 3.16 -28.14
N LEU A 232 -8.36 3.21 -28.62
CA LEU A 232 -8.88 2.27 -29.62
C LEU A 232 -8.12 2.39 -30.95
N ASP A 233 -7.85 3.61 -31.41
CA ASP A 233 -7.04 3.86 -32.61
C ASP A 233 -5.64 3.23 -32.52
N ILE A 234 -4.98 3.36 -31.36
CA ILE A 234 -3.67 2.75 -31.10
C ILE A 234 -3.73 1.21 -31.19
N LEU A 235 -4.86 0.62 -30.78
CA LEU A 235 -5.09 -0.82 -30.79
C LEU A 235 -5.68 -1.33 -32.13
N GLY A 236 -5.98 -0.44 -33.05
CA GLY A 236 -6.65 -0.80 -34.34
C GLY A 236 -8.10 -1.26 -34.14
N LEU A 237 -8.77 -0.80 -33.09
CA LEU A 237 -10.16 -1.11 -32.75
C LEU A 237 -11.05 0.11 -32.97
N SER A 238 -12.36 -0.12 -33.16
CA SER A 238 -13.41 0.92 -33.22
C SER A 238 -14.55 0.56 -32.27
N LEU A 239 -15.28 1.59 -31.81
CA LEU A 239 -16.56 1.42 -31.12
C LEU A 239 -17.65 1.06 -32.10
#